data_3f5a070516ee18ab0993fd448d02687b
#
_entry.id   3f5a070516ee18ab0993fd448d02687b
#
_cell.length_a   1.000
_cell.length_b   1.000
_cell.length_c   1.000
_cell.angle_alpha   90.00
_cell.angle_beta   90.00
_cell.angle_gamma   90.00
#
_symmetry.space_group_name_H-M   'P 1'
#
loop_
_entity.id
_entity.type
_entity.pdbx_description
1 polymer ?
#
loop_
_entity_poly.entity_id
_entity_poly.type
_entity_poly.pdbx_seq_one_letter_code
_entity_poly.pdbx_strand_id
1 'polypeptide(L)'
;DSTVVTVPVEEEIKSIFYSDKYAGVVVENGSGNPSRLDVYTTDGKLAGTVDFDYDYAGVEIDGDRVILYNEESCRVYSLDGHLKFQGQFDFSVSCVRSGKNHGNSLIVAGSEVMKEIKLK
;
A
#
# COMPACT_ATOMS: atom_id res chain seq x y z
N ASP A 1 0.41 -27.35 8.64
CA ASP A 1 1.86 -27.20 8.79
C ASP A 1 2.28 -25.78 8.94
N SER A 2 3.16 -25.57 9.89
CA SER A 2 3.74 -24.27 10.12
C SER A 2 5.08 -24.18 9.43
N THR A 3 5.21 -23.29 8.49
CA THR A 3 6.50 -23.00 7.88
C THR A 3 6.95 -21.63 8.37
N VAL A 4 8.14 -21.55 8.93
CA VAL A 4 8.71 -20.29 9.36
C VAL A 4 9.60 -19.76 8.24
N VAL A 5 9.24 -18.58 7.75
CA VAL A 5 10.04 -17.89 6.74
C VAL A 5 10.66 -16.66 7.38
N THR A 6 11.97 -16.56 7.30
CA THR A 6 12.71 -15.44 7.86
C THR A 6 13.29 -14.60 6.74
N VAL A 7 12.97 -13.32 6.76
CA VAL A 7 13.51 -12.36 5.80
C VAL A 7 14.33 -11.34 6.59
N PRO A 8 15.64 -11.25 6.35
CA PRO A 8 16.43 -10.24 7.05
C PRO A 8 16.14 -8.85 6.51
N VAL A 9 15.96 -7.91 7.41
CA VAL A 9 15.72 -6.51 7.08
C VAL A 9 16.79 -5.67 7.78
N GLU A 10 17.57 -4.95 7.02
CA GLU A 10 18.67 -4.16 7.57
C GLU A 10 18.23 -2.81 8.10
N GLU A 11 17.17 -2.23 7.52
CA GLU A 11 16.64 -0.96 7.92
C GLU A 11 15.64 -1.11 9.06
N GLU A 12 15.37 -0.02 9.75
CA GLU A 12 14.39 -0.03 10.83
C GLU A 12 12.98 -0.20 10.26
N ILE A 13 12.25 -1.17 10.79
CA ILE A 13 10.88 -1.44 10.38
C ILE A 13 9.94 -0.47 11.06
N LYS A 14 9.17 0.27 10.26
CA LYS A 14 8.17 1.22 10.75
C LYS A 14 6.79 0.60 10.87
N SER A 15 6.40 -0.22 9.90
CA SER A 15 5.06 -0.81 9.85
C SER A 15 5.08 -2.10 9.05
N ILE A 16 4.13 -2.99 9.37
CA ILE A 16 3.95 -4.25 8.64
C ILE A 16 2.47 -4.37 8.26
N PHE A 17 2.23 -4.74 7.01
CA PHE A 17 0.88 -4.90 6.47
C PHE A 17 0.76 -6.25 5.79
N TYR A 18 -0.47 -6.79 5.78
CA TYR A 18 -0.71 -8.13 5.24
C TYR A 18 -1.87 -8.11 4.27
N SER A 19 -1.78 -8.97 3.27
CA SER A 19 -2.90 -9.34 2.43
C SER A 19 -2.89 -10.86 2.27
N ASP A 20 -3.82 -11.39 1.48
CA ASP A 20 -3.92 -12.84 1.29
C ASP A 20 -2.67 -13.43 0.66
N LYS A 21 -1.97 -12.67 -0.16
CA LYS A 21 -0.84 -13.16 -0.95
C LYS A 21 0.49 -12.53 -0.59
N TYR A 22 0.47 -11.41 0.13
CA TYR A 22 1.68 -10.63 0.36
C TYR A 22 1.79 -10.15 1.78
N ALA A 23 3.01 -9.88 2.17
CA ALA A 23 3.31 -9.12 3.38
C ALA A 23 4.11 -7.89 2.97
N GLY A 24 3.70 -6.73 3.45
CA GLY A 24 4.38 -5.48 3.16
C GLY A 24 5.09 -4.96 4.39
N VAL A 25 6.33 -4.53 4.24
CA VAL A 25 7.13 -3.99 5.33
C VAL A 25 7.57 -2.59 4.95
N VAL A 26 7.17 -1.59 5.75
CA VAL A 26 7.62 -0.21 5.56
C VAL A 26 8.84 0.03 6.40
N VAL A 27 9.91 0.48 5.78
CA VAL A 27 11.17 0.76 6.45
C VAL A 27 11.61 2.18 6.17
N GLU A 28 12.43 2.73 7.07
CA GLU A 28 13.08 4.00 6.81
C GLU A 28 14.22 3.79 5.83
N ASN A 29 14.28 4.68 4.84
CA ASN A 29 15.25 4.56 3.77
C ASN A 29 16.41 5.53 4.02
N GLY A 30 17.02 5.44 5.19
CA GLY A 30 18.12 6.28 5.58
C GLY A 30 17.66 7.59 6.23
N SER A 31 18.62 8.41 6.64
CA SER A 31 18.31 9.62 7.38
C SER A 31 17.68 10.70 6.50
N GLY A 32 16.44 11.05 6.84
CA GLY A 32 15.72 12.11 6.13
C GLY A 32 15.24 11.75 4.75
N ASN A 33 15.37 10.51 4.36
CA ASN A 33 14.94 10.05 3.05
C ASN A 33 13.52 9.50 3.07
N PRO A 34 12.88 9.37 1.90
CA PRO A 34 11.57 8.76 1.83
C PRO A 34 11.55 7.35 2.39
N SER A 35 10.39 6.92 2.78
CA SER A 35 10.18 5.55 3.23
C SER A 35 10.18 4.60 2.05
N ARG A 36 10.40 3.32 2.35
CA ARG A 36 10.35 2.27 1.35
C ARG A 36 9.43 1.16 1.82
N LEU A 37 8.55 0.72 0.96
CA LEU A 37 7.70 -0.44 1.21
C LEU A 37 8.25 -1.61 0.40
N ASP A 38 8.65 -2.66 1.10
CA ASP A 38 9.05 -3.91 0.47
C ASP A 38 7.88 -4.88 0.57
N VAL A 39 7.50 -5.47 -0.55
CA VAL A 39 6.38 -6.42 -0.62
C VAL A 39 6.94 -7.80 -0.86
N TYR A 40 6.62 -8.72 0.04
CA TYR A 40 7.10 -10.10 -0.01
C TYR A 40 5.95 -11.05 -0.27
N THR A 41 6.22 -12.11 -1.00
CA THR A 41 5.29 -13.22 -1.14
C THR A 41 5.26 -14.03 0.16
N THR A 42 4.31 -14.95 0.26
CA THR A 42 4.17 -15.77 1.48
C THR A 42 5.34 -16.72 1.68
N ASP A 43 6.12 -16.99 0.66
CA ASP A 43 7.34 -17.82 0.79
C ASP A 43 8.61 -16.99 0.98
N GLY A 44 8.45 -15.67 1.23
CA GLY A 44 9.57 -14.82 1.62
C GLY A 44 10.33 -14.17 0.48
N LYS A 45 9.84 -14.28 -0.74
CA LYS A 45 10.51 -13.67 -1.90
C LYS A 45 10.04 -12.23 -2.07
N LEU A 46 10.95 -11.36 -2.43
CA LEU A 46 10.63 -9.97 -2.71
C LEU A 46 9.84 -9.88 -4.02
N ALA A 47 8.59 -9.43 -3.92
CA ALA A 47 7.71 -9.27 -5.06
C ALA A 47 7.82 -7.88 -5.68
N GLY A 48 8.11 -6.88 -4.86
CA GLY A 48 8.23 -5.52 -5.35
C GLY A 48 8.70 -4.56 -4.28
N THR A 49 9.08 -3.37 -4.69
CA THR A 49 9.55 -2.32 -3.80
C THR A 49 8.98 -0.99 -4.28
N VAL A 50 8.46 -0.21 -3.34
CA VAL A 50 7.89 1.11 -3.61
C VAL A 50 8.60 2.13 -2.73
N ASP A 51 9.29 3.08 -3.34
CA ASP A 51 9.84 4.22 -2.61
C ASP A 51 8.80 5.33 -2.60
N PHE A 52 8.57 5.93 -1.44
CA PHE A 52 7.56 6.97 -1.36
C PHE A 52 7.92 8.01 -0.30
N ASP A 53 7.40 9.22 -0.52
CA ASP A 53 7.46 10.32 0.44
C ASP A 53 6.03 10.77 0.65
N TYR A 54 5.33 10.08 1.53
CA TYR A 54 3.90 10.27 1.72
C TYR A 54 3.54 9.91 3.15
N ASP A 55 2.80 10.79 3.79
CA ASP A 55 2.36 10.58 5.17
C ASP A 55 1.08 9.74 5.16
N TYR A 56 1.24 8.45 5.23
CA TYR A 56 0.15 7.49 5.12
C TYR A 56 -0.46 7.16 6.48
N ALA A 57 -1.76 6.89 6.49
CA ALA A 57 -2.46 6.34 7.66
C ALA A 57 -2.68 4.85 7.48
N GLY A 58 -2.84 4.38 6.24
CA GLY A 58 -3.04 2.98 5.96
C GLY A 58 -2.44 2.56 4.64
N VAL A 59 -2.25 1.25 4.51
CA VAL A 59 -1.73 0.63 3.30
C VAL A 59 -2.61 -0.57 2.98
N GLU A 60 -2.98 -0.69 1.71
CA GLU A 60 -3.71 -1.85 1.20
C GLU A 60 -2.90 -2.44 0.06
N ILE A 61 -2.67 -3.75 0.09
CA ILE A 61 -1.97 -4.46 -0.98
C ILE A 61 -2.99 -5.35 -1.66
N ASP A 62 -3.20 -5.12 -2.94
CA ASP A 62 -4.21 -5.86 -3.69
C ASP A 62 -3.67 -6.24 -5.07
N GLY A 63 -3.49 -7.55 -5.27
CA GLY A 63 -2.93 -8.05 -6.50
C GLY A 63 -1.55 -7.48 -6.74
N ASP A 64 -1.39 -6.77 -7.83
CA ASP A 64 -0.12 -6.14 -8.21
C ASP A 64 -0.08 -4.65 -7.88
N ARG A 65 -0.94 -4.19 -6.94
CA ARG A 65 -1.03 -2.78 -6.60
C ARG A 65 -0.86 -2.55 -5.10
N VAL A 66 -0.30 -1.41 -4.77
CA VAL A 66 -0.16 -0.91 -3.41
C VAL A 66 -0.92 0.40 -3.31
N ILE A 67 -1.83 0.49 -2.35
CA ILE A 67 -2.62 1.69 -2.12
C ILE A 67 -2.18 2.30 -0.79
N LEU A 68 -1.65 3.50 -0.84
CA LEU A 68 -1.33 4.28 0.36
C LEU A 68 -2.41 5.35 0.51
N TYR A 69 -2.92 5.53 1.72
CA TYR A 69 -3.93 6.55 1.95
C TYR A 69 -3.78 7.20 3.31
N ASN A 70 -4.34 8.40 3.42
CA ASN A 70 -4.50 9.12 4.68
C ASN A 70 -5.89 9.73 4.72
N GLU A 71 -6.12 10.65 5.66
CA GLU A 71 -7.46 11.22 5.86
C GLU A 71 -7.97 12.04 4.67
N GLU A 72 -7.11 12.46 3.76
CA GLU A 72 -7.51 13.40 2.71
C GLU A 72 -7.07 13.00 1.31
N SER A 73 -6.28 11.93 1.16
CA SER A 73 -5.75 11.59 -0.16
C SER A 73 -5.39 10.13 -0.25
N CYS A 74 -5.06 9.68 -1.46
CA CYS A 74 -4.50 8.35 -1.68
C CYS A 74 -3.50 8.37 -2.84
N ARG A 75 -2.64 7.38 -2.87
CA ARG A 75 -1.74 7.09 -3.97
C ARG A 75 -1.79 5.60 -4.27
N VAL A 76 -1.77 5.25 -5.54
CA VAL A 76 -1.74 3.86 -6.00
C VAL A 76 -0.46 3.64 -6.77
N TYR A 77 0.30 2.64 -6.35
CA TYR A 77 1.55 2.25 -7.00
C TYR A 77 1.44 0.84 -7.53
N SER A 78 2.16 0.56 -8.62
CA SER A 78 2.40 -0.82 -9.02
C SER A 78 3.50 -1.43 -8.14
N LEU A 79 3.64 -2.75 -8.19
CA LEU A 79 4.67 -3.42 -7.39
C LEU A 79 6.09 -3.05 -7.80
N ASP A 80 6.27 -2.55 -9.01
CA ASP A 80 7.58 -2.11 -9.48
C ASP A 80 7.91 -0.66 -9.11
N GLY A 81 7.04 -0.03 -8.29
CA GLY A 81 7.30 1.29 -7.73
C GLY A 81 6.77 2.47 -8.53
N HIS A 82 6.05 2.22 -9.61
CA HIS A 82 5.50 3.31 -10.42
C HIS A 82 4.19 3.82 -9.87
N LEU A 83 4.06 5.14 -9.78
CA LEU A 83 2.81 5.79 -9.36
C LEU A 83 1.78 5.66 -10.48
N LYS A 84 0.65 5.05 -10.18
CA LYS A 84 -0.42 4.84 -11.15
C LYS A 84 -1.57 5.82 -10.99
N PHE A 85 -1.82 6.27 -9.77
CA PHE A 85 -2.94 7.17 -9.50
C PHE A 85 -2.64 7.96 -8.23
N GLN A 86 -3.09 9.20 -8.21
CA GLN A 86 -2.99 10.07 -7.03
C GLN A 86 -4.25 10.94 -7.00
N GLY A 87 -4.89 10.98 -5.84
CA GLY A 87 -6.12 11.75 -5.70
C GLY A 87 -6.24 12.39 -4.35
N GLN A 88 -6.95 13.52 -4.31
CA GLN A 88 -7.32 14.19 -3.06
C GLN A 88 -8.84 14.21 -2.94
N PHE A 89 -9.31 14.21 -1.71
CA PHE A 89 -10.74 14.13 -1.43
C PHE A 89 -11.18 15.29 -0.56
N ASP A 90 -12.44 15.66 -0.66
CA ASP A 90 -13.04 16.73 0.10
C ASP A 90 -13.81 16.27 1.32
N PHE A 91 -13.55 15.05 1.75
CA PHE A 91 -14.13 14.46 2.96
C PHE A 91 -13.08 13.65 3.69
N SER A 92 -13.32 13.35 4.96
CA SER A 92 -12.39 12.55 5.76
C SER A 92 -12.43 11.09 5.34
N VAL A 93 -11.30 10.57 4.91
CA VAL A 93 -11.17 9.22 4.41
C VAL A 93 -10.88 8.27 5.56
N SER A 94 -11.65 7.20 5.67
CA SER A 94 -11.43 6.14 6.64
C SER A 94 -10.65 4.98 6.06
N CYS A 95 -10.91 4.64 4.80
CA CYS A 95 -10.13 3.61 4.11
C CYS A 95 -10.26 3.75 2.59
N VAL A 96 -9.31 3.17 1.88
CA VAL A 96 -9.32 3.07 0.43
C VAL A 96 -9.00 1.63 0.07
N ARG A 97 -9.83 1.04 -0.78
CA ARG A 97 -9.65 -0.35 -1.22
C ARG A 97 -9.89 -0.48 -2.71
N SER A 98 -9.42 -1.57 -3.28
CA SER A 98 -9.76 -1.88 -4.66
C SER A 98 -11.25 -2.18 -4.79
N GLY A 99 -11.84 -1.69 -5.87
CA GLY A 99 -13.22 -1.99 -6.18
C GLY A 99 -13.40 -3.38 -6.75
N LYS A 100 -14.65 -3.71 -7.05
CA LYS A 100 -15.00 -5.07 -7.50
C LYS A 100 -14.50 -5.42 -8.89
N ASN A 101 -14.10 -4.45 -9.67
CA ASN A 101 -13.73 -4.64 -11.08
C ASN A 101 -12.22 -4.83 -11.26
N HIS A 102 -11.61 -5.64 -10.42
CA HIS A 102 -10.25 -6.17 -10.59
C HIS A 102 -9.19 -5.13 -10.91
N GLY A 103 -9.13 -4.10 -10.12
CA GLY A 103 -8.08 -3.13 -10.29
C GLY A 103 -8.42 -1.93 -11.15
N ASN A 104 -9.61 -1.91 -11.72
CA ASN A 104 -10.03 -0.78 -12.52
C ASN A 104 -10.75 0.29 -11.72
N SER A 105 -10.94 0.07 -10.43
CA SER A 105 -11.61 1.04 -9.59
C SER A 105 -11.09 1.01 -8.17
N LEU A 106 -11.33 2.10 -7.45
CA LEU A 106 -11.07 2.22 -6.01
C LEU A 106 -12.37 2.55 -5.31
N ILE A 107 -12.52 1.98 -4.12
CA ILE A 107 -13.59 2.38 -3.21
C ILE A 107 -12.97 3.22 -2.11
N VAL A 108 -13.42 4.45 -1.98
CA VAL A 108 -12.96 5.38 -0.96
C VAL A 108 -14.09 5.61 0.02
N ALA A 109 -13.89 5.25 1.27
CA ALA A 109 -14.93 5.35 2.28
C ALA A 109 -14.56 6.32 3.37
N GLY A 110 -15.49 7.19 3.72
CA GLY A 110 -15.44 8.03 4.91
C GLY A 110 -16.49 7.57 5.90
N SER A 111 -16.77 8.38 6.92
CA SER A 111 -17.74 8.04 7.94
C SER A 111 -19.18 8.05 7.41
N GLU A 112 -19.46 8.89 6.43
CA GLU A 112 -20.84 9.04 5.90
C GLU A 112 -20.88 9.01 4.37
N VAL A 113 -19.73 8.84 3.70
CA VAL A 113 -19.63 8.94 2.25
C VAL A 113 -18.82 7.76 1.74
N MET A 114 -19.25 7.20 0.63
CA MET A 114 -18.47 6.20 -0.09
C MET A 114 -18.49 6.56 -1.57
N LYS A 115 -17.31 6.60 -2.18
CA LYS A 115 -17.18 6.92 -3.59
C LYS A 115 -16.41 5.81 -4.31
N GLU A 116 -16.81 5.54 -5.53
CA GLU A 116 -16.06 4.67 -6.42
C GLU A 116 -15.34 5.52 -7.47
N ILE A 117 -14.05 5.31 -7.61
CA ILE A 117 -13.22 5.99 -8.59
C ILE A 117 -12.78 4.98 -9.62
N LYS A 118 -13.08 5.24 -10.88
CA LYS A 118 -12.64 4.35 -11.95
C LYS A 118 -11.26 4.77 -12.44
N LEU A 119 -10.38 3.80 -12.51
CA LEU A 119 -9.02 4.00 -13.01
C LEU A 119 -8.94 3.61 -14.46
N LYS A 120 -8.07 4.26 -15.19
CA LYS A 120 -7.84 3.93 -16.60
C LYS A 120 -6.57 3.12 -16.76
#